data_78321305eb400e9389394910f7617209
#
_entry.id   78321305eb400e9389394910f7617209
#
_cell.length_a   1.000
_cell.length_b   1.000
_cell.length_c   1.000
_cell.angle_alpha   90.00
_cell.angle_beta   90.00
_cell.angle_gamma   90.00
#
_symmetry.space_group_name_H-M   'P 1'
#
loop_
_entity.id
_entity.type
_entity.pdbx_description
1 polymer ?
#
loop_
_entity_poly.entity_id
_entity_poly.type
_entity_poly.pdbx_seq_one_letter_code
_entity_poly.pdbx_strand_id
1 'polypeptide(L)'
;MPKGDAMLTQEFISKSPVRVLENSIEGGLKAGNIGIIASRKGVGKTSVLVQMALDRLVQGEKVIHVSFNAHTSYVISWYENIFEEIAHRKNLENIADLKEQLVRNRVIMNFTQEGVSVDQITRSLKAMIVDGGFDAKTVIVDGFDFSRATVERFEKVKKFLGEMGIEAWYSCTLAGEEPVLDKNNVPIVLREILPLVSVLIVLEPQRDFIHFKVVKDHDRLNPHDLSLKLDAKSLLIAEN
;
A
#
# COMPACT_ATOMS: atom_id res chain seq x y z
N MET A 1 -2.39 25.76 11.53
CA MET A 1 -2.01 24.64 12.41
C MET A 1 -1.35 25.19 13.67
N PRO A 2 -1.74 24.79 14.88
CA PRO A 2 -1.01 25.09 16.08
C PRO A 2 0.43 24.57 15.95
N LYS A 3 1.40 25.25 16.55
CA LYS A 3 2.84 24.88 16.47
C LYS A 3 3.13 23.45 16.96
N GLY A 4 2.31 22.91 17.84
CA GLY A 4 2.41 21.53 18.34
C GLY A 4 2.14 20.46 17.28
N ASP A 5 1.12 20.66 16.44
CA ASP A 5 0.73 19.67 15.41
C ASP A 5 1.79 19.53 14.30
N ALA A 6 2.42 20.64 13.91
CA ALA A 6 3.50 20.63 12.93
C ALA A 6 4.73 19.87 13.45
N MET A 7 5.02 19.96 14.74
CA MET A 7 6.15 19.25 15.37
C MET A 7 5.89 17.75 15.46
N LEU A 8 4.70 17.32 15.89
CA LEU A 8 4.30 15.90 15.93
C LEU A 8 4.29 15.26 14.55
N THR A 9 3.75 15.99 13.56
CA THR A 9 3.77 15.55 12.15
C THR A 9 5.22 15.36 11.68
N GLN A 10 6.10 16.29 11.97
CA GLN A 10 7.50 16.21 11.57
C GLN A 10 8.27 15.08 12.29
N GLU A 11 7.97 14.82 13.55
CA GLU A 11 8.52 13.68 14.31
C GLU A 11 8.02 12.33 13.78
N PHE A 12 6.75 12.25 13.37
CA PHE A 12 6.19 11.04 12.75
C PHE A 12 6.84 10.74 11.41
N ILE A 13 7.01 11.77 10.55
CA ILE A 13 7.58 11.66 9.21
C ILE A 13 9.11 11.51 9.25
N SER A 14 9.79 12.24 10.14
CA SER A 14 11.24 12.14 10.26
C SER A 14 11.64 10.70 10.59
N LYS A 15 12.52 10.13 9.80
CA LYS A 15 12.95 8.73 9.91
C LYS A 15 11.79 7.73 9.68
N SER A 16 10.83 8.05 8.81
CA SER A 16 9.84 7.06 8.36
C SER A 16 10.53 6.04 7.45
N PRO A 17 10.50 4.74 7.78
CA PRO A 17 11.07 3.71 6.91
C PRO A 17 10.38 3.64 5.53
N VAL A 18 9.15 4.17 5.42
CA VAL A 18 8.46 4.30 4.13
C VAL A 18 9.21 5.23 3.19
N ARG A 19 9.88 6.27 3.70
CA ARG A 19 10.73 7.16 2.89
C ARG A 19 11.96 6.45 2.34
N VAL A 20 12.55 5.55 3.14
CA VAL A 20 13.66 4.70 2.67
C VAL A 20 13.17 3.79 1.55
N LEU A 21 11.97 3.20 1.69
CA LEU A 21 11.33 2.40 0.64
C LEU A 21 11.14 3.23 -0.65
N GLU A 22 10.54 4.41 -0.56
CA GLU A 22 10.31 5.28 -1.72
C GLU A 22 11.61 5.69 -2.40
N ASN A 23 12.63 6.08 -1.63
CA ASN A 23 13.93 6.44 -2.19
C ASN A 23 14.62 5.25 -2.87
N SER A 24 14.36 4.04 -2.41
CA SER A 24 14.92 2.81 -2.99
C SER A 24 14.24 2.36 -4.28
N ILE A 25 13.10 2.97 -4.65
CA ILE A 25 12.31 2.67 -5.86
C ILE A 25 12.13 3.94 -6.71
N GLU A 26 13.23 4.51 -7.16
CA GLU A 26 13.27 5.71 -8.03
C GLU A 26 12.44 6.91 -7.52
N GLY A 27 12.33 7.08 -6.19
CA GLY A 27 11.57 8.18 -5.58
C GLY A 27 10.07 7.94 -5.46
N GLY A 28 9.65 6.69 -5.35
CA GLY A 28 8.28 6.27 -5.14
C GLY A 28 7.57 5.79 -6.41
N LEU A 29 6.32 5.36 -6.25
CA LEU A 29 5.55 4.74 -7.34
C LEU A 29 5.19 5.73 -8.44
N LYS A 30 4.93 6.99 -8.10
CA LYS A 30 4.49 8.08 -8.98
C LYS A 30 3.10 7.89 -9.58
N ALA A 31 2.43 9.00 -9.89
CA ALA A 31 1.09 9.02 -10.48
C ALA A 31 1.01 8.22 -11.80
N GLY A 32 -0.14 7.60 -12.05
CA GLY A 32 -0.40 6.75 -13.22
C GLY A 32 0.15 5.33 -13.09
N ASN A 33 0.76 4.97 -11.97
CA ASN A 33 1.44 3.70 -11.81
C ASN A 33 0.76 2.74 -10.83
N ILE A 34 1.07 1.45 -11.00
CA ILE A 34 0.60 0.34 -10.19
C ILE A 34 1.80 -0.29 -9.48
N GLY A 35 1.73 -0.33 -8.14
CA GLY A 35 2.65 -1.07 -7.28
C GLY A 35 1.97 -2.30 -6.69
N ILE A 36 2.72 -3.37 -6.48
CA ILE A 36 2.23 -4.61 -5.86
C ILE A 36 3.16 -5.03 -4.73
N ILE A 37 2.58 -5.28 -3.56
CA ILE A 37 3.22 -5.99 -2.45
C ILE A 37 2.71 -7.43 -2.47
N ALA A 38 3.58 -8.38 -2.78
CA ALA A 38 3.23 -9.79 -2.92
C ALA A 38 3.84 -10.63 -1.80
N SER A 39 3.08 -11.53 -1.22
CA SER A 39 3.56 -12.57 -0.30
C SER A 39 2.47 -13.59 -0.01
N ARG A 40 2.81 -14.65 0.72
CA ARG A 40 1.84 -15.60 1.28
C ARG A 40 0.87 -14.90 2.23
N LYS A 41 -0.25 -15.56 2.52
CA LYS A 41 -1.20 -15.10 3.54
C LYS A 41 -0.50 -14.95 4.91
N GLY A 42 -0.82 -13.89 5.64
CA GLY A 42 -0.32 -13.67 7.01
C GLY A 42 1.08 -13.05 7.13
N VAL A 43 1.77 -12.76 6.03
CA VAL A 43 3.15 -12.24 6.04
C VAL A 43 3.25 -10.72 6.31
N GLY A 44 2.14 -9.97 6.31
CA GLY A 44 2.16 -8.54 6.66
C GLY A 44 1.94 -7.56 5.51
N LYS A 45 1.45 -8.01 4.34
CA LYS A 45 1.11 -7.11 3.21
C LYS A 45 0.23 -5.94 3.61
N THR A 46 -0.87 -6.22 4.31
CA THR A 46 -1.80 -5.19 4.80
C THR A 46 -1.10 -4.20 5.71
N SER A 47 -0.21 -4.67 6.60
CA SER A 47 0.56 -3.79 7.48
C SER A 47 1.48 -2.85 6.69
N VAL A 48 2.19 -3.36 5.69
CA VAL A 48 3.04 -2.53 4.81
C VAL A 48 2.20 -1.47 4.10
N LEU A 49 1.08 -1.85 3.48
CA LEU A 49 0.19 -0.93 2.79
C LEU A 49 -0.41 0.14 3.72
N VAL A 50 -0.78 -0.26 4.95
CA VAL A 50 -1.29 0.68 5.96
C VAL A 50 -0.21 1.66 6.40
N GLN A 51 1.04 1.22 6.57
CA GLN A 51 2.15 2.12 6.90
C GLN A 51 2.44 3.12 5.78
N MET A 52 2.39 2.68 4.51
CA MET A 52 2.50 3.58 3.35
C MET A 52 1.37 4.61 3.33
N ALA A 53 0.13 4.18 3.59
CA ALA A 53 -1.01 5.07 3.67
C ALA A 53 -0.90 6.06 4.85
N LEU A 54 -0.48 5.59 6.04
CA LEU A 54 -0.28 6.45 7.22
C LEU A 54 0.78 7.52 6.97
N ASP A 55 1.87 7.18 6.29
CA ASP A 55 2.91 8.14 5.93
C ASP A 55 2.34 9.29 5.05
N ARG A 56 1.47 8.98 4.08
CA ARG A 56 0.76 9.98 3.27
C ARG A 56 -0.23 10.81 4.08
N LEU A 57 -1.04 10.15 4.89
CA LEU A 57 -2.08 10.78 5.72
C LEU A 57 -1.49 11.77 6.73
N VAL A 58 -0.38 11.43 7.36
CA VAL A 58 0.31 12.32 8.32
C VAL A 58 0.84 13.57 7.62
N GLN A 59 1.21 13.49 6.35
CA GLN A 59 1.60 14.64 5.54
C GLN A 59 0.41 15.51 5.09
N GLY A 60 -0.82 15.13 5.47
CA GLY A 60 -2.04 15.83 5.07
C GLY A 60 -2.56 15.41 3.71
N GLU A 61 -1.96 14.43 3.06
CA GLU A 61 -2.47 13.86 1.82
C GLU A 61 -3.71 13.01 2.08
N LYS A 62 -4.58 12.89 1.07
CA LYS A 62 -5.79 12.07 1.15
C LYS A 62 -5.55 10.71 0.52
N VAL A 63 -6.04 9.66 1.19
CA VAL A 63 -5.90 8.27 0.75
C VAL A 63 -7.27 7.59 0.67
N ILE A 64 -7.51 6.85 -0.42
CA ILE A 64 -8.65 5.94 -0.54
C ILE A 64 -8.14 4.51 -0.34
N HIS A 65 -8.71 3.80 0.63
CA HIS A 65 -8.44 2.38 0.85
C HIS A 65 -9.61 1.54 0.32
N VAL A 66 -9.38 0.88 -0.80
CA VAL A 66 -10.29 -0.11 -1.39
C VAL A 66 -10.01 -1.46 -0.73
N SER A 67 -11.01 -2.03 -0.06
CA SER A 67 -10.91 -3.32 0.59
C SER A 67 -11.86 -4.34 -0.05
N PHE A 68 -11.37 -5.54 -0.22
CA PHE A 68 -12.15 -6.71 -0.62
C PHE A 68 -12.40 -7.67 0.55
N ASN A 69 -12.13 -7.24 1.79
CA ASN A 69 -12.42 -8.00 2.99
C ASN A 69 -13.91 -7.89 3.37
N ALA A 70 -14.41 -8.86 4.13
CA ALA A 70 -15.82 -8.93 4.49
C ALA A 70 -16.33 -7.73 5.29
N HIS A 71 -15.48 -7.10 6.11
CA HIS A 71 -15.86 -6.00 7.00
C HIS A 71 -14.84 -4.85 6.97
N THR A 72 -15.34 -3.62 6.87
CA THR A 72 -14.53 -2.40 6.94
C THR A 72 -13.83 -2.22 8.29
N SER A 73 -14.44 -2.73 9.38
CA SER A 73 -13.85 -2.69 10.72
C SER A 73 -12.47 -3.34 10.78
N TYR A 74 -12.22 -4.37 9.96
CA TYR A 74 -10.93 -5.01 9.84
C TYR A 74 -9.84 -4.02 9.37
N VAL A 75 -10.15 -3.24 8.34
CA VAL A 75 -9.22 -2.21 7.82
C VAL A 75 -9.01 -1.10 8.85
N ILE A 76 -10.09 -0.65 9.50
CA ILE A 76 -10.02 0.40 10.53
C ILE A 76 -9.08 -0.04 11.65
N SER A 77 -9.24 -1.27 12.17
CA SER A 77 -8.38 -1.80 13.24
C SER A 77 -6.90 -1.86 12.83
N TRP A 78 -6.59 -2.17 11.55
CA TRP A 78 -5.21 -2.13 11.07
C TRP A 78 -4.61 -0.73 11.16
N TYR A 79 -5.35 0.30 10.72
CA TYR A 79 -4.88 1.68 10.83
C TYR A 79 -4.67 2.11 12.27
N GLU A 80 -5.60 1.78 13.16
CA GLU A 80 -5.51 2.11 14.59
C GLU A 80 -4.32 1.44 15.26
N ASN A 81 -4.18 0.12 15.10
CA ASN A 81 -3.12 -0.65 15.75
C ASN A 81 -1.73 -0.23 15.25
N ILE A 82 -1.55 -0.05 13.93
CA ILE A 82 -0.26 0.37 13.38
C ILE A 82 0.07 1.80 13.80
N PHE A 83 -0.88 2.72 13.79
CA PHE A 83 -0.67 4.08 14.24
C PHE A 83 -0.28 4.14 15.72
N GLU A 84 -0.99 3.41 16.58
CA GLU A 84 -0.71 3.35 18.02
C GLU A 84 0.67 2.73 18.30
N GLU A 85 1.05 1.67 17.59
CA GLU A 85 2.37 1.06 17.73
C GLU A 85 3.50 2.01 17.29
N ILE A 86 3.31 2.76 16.19
CA ILE A 86 4.28 3.77 15.75
C ILE A 86 4.37 4.90 16.79
N ALA A 87 3.23 5.41 17.27
CA ALA A 87 3.19 6.47 18.27
C ALA A 87 3.89 6.06 19.57
N HIS A 88 3.63 4.83 20.02
CA HIS A 88 4.28 4.26 21.20
C HIS A 88 5.81 4.17 21.02
N ARG A 89 6.29 3.63 19.90
CA ARG A 89 7.74 3.50 19.65
C ARG A 89 8.45 4.84 19.52
N LYS A 90 7.76 5.85 19.01
CA LYS A 90 8.31 7.20 18.86
C LYS A 90 8.08 8.08 20.11
N ASN A 91 7.45 7.55 21.17
CA ASN A 91 7.08 8.28 22.39
C ASN A 91 6.29 9.57 22.09
N LEU A 92 5.36 9.51 21.13
CA LEU A 92 4.54 10.65 20.77
C LEU A 92 3.45 10.87 21.82
N GLU A 93 3.31 12.09 22.30
CA GLU A 93 2.25 12.51 23.21
C GLU A 93 1.20 13.35 22.48
N ASN A 94 -0.01 13.45 23.04
CA ASN A 94 -1.10 14.29 22.50
C ASN A 94 -1.47 13.99 21.04
N ILE A 95 -1.55 12.71 20.68
CA ILE A 95 -1.80 12.23 19.31
C ILE A 95 -3.25 12.34 18.85
N ALA A 96 -4.17 12.89 19.68
CA ALA A 96 -5.61 12.91 19.39
C ALA A 96 -5.93 13.70 18.10
N ASP A 97 -5.34 14.90 17.95
CA ASP A 97 -5.57 15.76 16.80
C ASP A 97 -5.01 15.12 15.51
N LEU A 98 -3.83 14.49 15.62
CA LEU A 98 -3.25 13.74 14.51
C LEU A 98 -4.14 12.55 14.11
N LYS A 99 -4.66 11.81 15.08
CA LYS A 99 -5.60 10.69 14.84
C LYS A 99 -6.86 11.18 14.13
N GLU A 100 -7.41 12.31 14.54
CA GLU A 100 -8.58 12.93 13.87
C GLU A 100 -8.25 13.36 12.43
N GLN A 101 -7.08 13.93 12.17
CA GLN A 101 -6.61 14.28 10.83
C GLN A 101 -6.53 13.03 9.94
N LEU A 102 -5.96 11.93 10.44
CA LEU A 102 -5.86 10.66 9.69
C LEU A 102 -7.23 10.14 9.28
N VAL A 103 -8.22 10.22 10.18
CA VAL A 103 -9.59 9.79 9.91
C VAL A 103 -10.26 10.66 8.85
N ARG A 104 -10.09 11.99 8.91
CA ARG A 104 -10.67 12.94 7.95
C ARG A 104 -10.07 12.81 6.54
N ASN A 105 -8.80 12.45 6.45
CA ASN A 105 -8.09 12.34 5.17
C ASN A 105 -8.12 10.92 4.57
N ARG A 106 -8.85 10.00 5.19
CA ARG A 106 -8.97 8.62 4.73
C ARG A 106 -10.42 8.27 4.40
N VAL A 107 -10.62 7.66 3.23
CA VAL A 107 -11.89 7.01 2.87
C VAL A 107 -11.63 5.50 2.72
N ILE A 108 -12.51 4.68 3.26
CA ILE A 108 -12.50 3.23 3.07
C ILE A 108 -13.71 2.85 2.20
N MET A 109 -13.43 2.23 1.05
CA MET A 109 -14.43 1.67 0.16
C MET A 109 -14.36 0.15 0.21
N ASN A 110 -15.48 -0.50 0.49
CA ASN A 110 -15.54 -1.95 0.55
C ASN A 110 -16.29 -2.52 -0.66
N PHE A 111 -15.69 -3.50 -1.32
CA PHE A 111 -16.28 -4.22 -2.43
C PHE A 111 -16.24 -5.74 -2.18
N THR A 112 -17.19 -6.45 -2.77
CA THR A 112 -17.15 -7.91 -2.80
C THR A 112 -16.40 -8.38 -4.03
N GLN A 113 -15.63 -9.47 -3.91
CA GLN A 113 -14.92 -10.07 -5.07
C GLN A 113 -15.88 -10.50 -6.17
N GLU A 114 -17.07 -10.97 -5.77
CA GLU A 114 -18.08 -11.45 -6.69
C GLU A 114 -18.94 -10.28 -7.19
N GLY A 115 -19.08 -10.20 -8.52
CA GLY A 115 -19.99 -9.25 -9.15
C GLY A 115 -19.46 -7.83 -9.35
N VAL A 116 -18.32 -7.44 -8.77
CA VAL A 116 -17.75 -6.12 -8.99
C VAL A 116 -16.87 -6.09 -10.24
N SER A 117 -17.12 -5.12 -11.11
CA SER A 117 -16.28 -4.85 -12.29
C SER A 117 -15.26 -3.74 -12.01
N VAL A 118 -14.19 -3.72 -12.80
CA VAL A 118 -13.23 -2.60 -12.78
C VAL A 118 -13.94 -1.27 -13.05
N ASP A 119 -14.88 -1.26 -13.97
CA ASP A 119 -15.63 -0.04 -14.33
C ASP A 119 -16.51 0.47 -13.18
N GLN A 120 -17.02 -0.41 -12.30
CA GLN A 120 -17.73 0.01 -11.09
C GLN A 120 -16.78 0.61 -10.06
N ILE A 121 -15.62 -0.02 -9.83
CA ILE A 121 -14.61 0.49 -8.89
C ILE A 121 -14.10 1.86 -9.35
N THR A 122 -13.69 1.98 -10.61
CA THR A 122 -13.16 3.24 -11.16
C THR A 122 -14.20 4.36 -11.18
N ARG A 123 -15.49 4.04 -11.45
CA ARG A 123 -16.58 5.02 -11.33
C ARG A 123 -16.76 5.48 -9.89
N SER A 124 -16.73 4.58 -8.91
CA SER A 124 -16.86 4.94 -7.50
C SER A 124 -15.68 5.80 -7.03
N LEU A 125 -14.45 5.45 -7.45
CA LEU A 125 -13.26 6.25 -7.18
C LEU A 125 -13.38 7.65 -7.82
N LYS A 126 -13.79 7.73 -9.09
CA LYS A 126 -13.98 9.01 -9.80
C LYS A 126 -15.03 9.87 -9.11
N ALA A 127 -16.17 9.30 -8.75
CA ALA A 127 -17.23 10.01 -8.04
C ALA A 127 -16.72 10.58 -6.70
N MET A 128 -15.95 9.80 -5.92
CA MET A 128 -15.39 10.28 -4.66
C MET A 128 -14.36 11.40 -4.88
N ILE A 129 -13.46 11.22 -5.84
CA ILE A 129 -12.37 12.17 -6.08
C ILE A 129 -12.89 13.47 -6.72
N VAL A 130 -13.70 13.35 -7.78
CA VAL A 130 -14.17 14.50 -8.58
C VAL A 130 -15.43 15.11 -7.99
N ASP A 131 -16.52 14.32 -7.89
CA ASP A 131 -17.83 14.84 -7.49
C ASP A 131 -17.87 15.12 -5.99
N GLY A 132 -17.21 14.28 -5.17
CA GLY A 132 -17.07 14.46 -3.72
C GLY A 132 -15.96 15.43 -3.29
N GLY A 133 -15.11 15.88 -4.21
CA GLY A 133 -14.00 16.78 -3.92
C GLY A 133 -12.93 16.17 -2.99
N PHE A 134 -12.86 14.83 -2.92
CA PHE A 134 -11.88 14.13 -2.11
C PHE A 134 -10.59 13.90 -2.93
N ASP A 135 -9.72 14.92 -3.00
CA ASP A 135 -8.50 14.94 -3.83
C ASP A 135 -7.44 13.94 -3.32
N ALA A 136 -7.76 12.64 -3.41
CA ALA A 136 -6.82 11.58 -3.08
C ALA A 136 -5.76 11.45 -4.18
N LYS A 137 -4.51 11.21 -3.76
CA LYS A 137 -3.38 10.93 -4.69
C LYS A 137 -2.97 9.46 -4.64
N THR A 138 -3.26 8.76 -3.56
CA THR A 138 -2.91 7.35 -3.36
C THR A 138 -4.16 6.52 -3.12
N VAL A 139 -4.25 5.40 -3.84
CA VAL A 139 -5.24 4.35 -3.64
C VAL A 139 -4.55 3.10 -3.13
N ILE A 140 -4.99 2.59 -2.00
CA ILE A 140 -4.60 1.26 -1.50
C ILE A 140 -5.67 0.27 -1.93
N VAL A 141 -5.28 -0.89 -2.45
CA VAL A 141 -6.19 -1.97 -2.85
C VAL A 141 -5.80 -3.24 -2.12
N ASP A 142 -6.53 -3.58 -1.06
CA ASP A 142 -6.22 -4.72 -0.22
C ASP A 142 -7.22 -5.87 -0.40
N GLY A 143 -6.67 -7.07 -0.56
CA GLY A 143 -7.44 -8.30 -0.67
C GLY A 143 -8.00 -8.60 -2.06
N PHE A 144 -7.55 -7.93 -3.13
CA PHE A 144 -7.94 -8.27 -4.50
C PHE A 144 -7.47 -9.68 -4.87
N ASP A 145 -8.37 -10.46 -5.49
CA ASP A 145 -8.07 -11.82 -5.97
C ASP A 145 -7.36 -11.78 -7.33
N PHE A 146 -6.05 -11.97 -7.33
CA PHE A 146 -5.22 -11.94 -8.53
C PHE A 146 -5.47 -13.12 -9.50
N SER A 147 -6.20 -14.17 -9.11
CA SER A 147 -6.66 -15.18 -10.07
C SER A 147 -7.63 -14.61 -11.11
N ARG A 148 -8.21 -13.46 -10.80
CA ARG A 148 -9.12 -12.69 -11.68
C ARG A 148 -8.43 -11.55 -12.43
N ALA A 149 -7.11 -11.38 -12.23
CA ALA A 149 -6.34 -10.36 -12.92
C ALA A 149 -6.20 -10.73 -14.40
N THR A 150 -6.58 -9.79 -15.27
CA THR A 150 -6.35 -9.90 -16.72
C THR A 150 -5.67 -8.65 -17.23
N VAL A 151 -4.95 -8.76 -18.32
CA VAL A 151 -4.29 -7.62 -18.97
C VAL A 151 -5.29 -6.51 -19.24
N GLU A 152 -6.44 -6.82 -19.85
CA GLU A 152 -7.50 -5.83 -20.13
C GLU A 152 -7.96 -5.06 -18.90
N ARG A 153 -8.18 -5.77 -17.77
CA ARG A 153 -8.58 -5.11 -16.51
C ARG A 153 -7.52 -4.17 -15.98
N PHE A 154 -6.26 -4.58 -16.00
CA PHE A 154 -5.14 -3.77 -15.51
C PHE A 154 -4.80 -2.60 -16.46
N GLU A 155 -4.99 -2.75 -17.77
CA GLU A 155 -4.91 -1.63 -18.72
C GLU A 155 -5.96 -0.54 -18.42
N LYS A 156 -7.22 -0.94 -18.15
CA LYS A 156 -8.28 -0.02 -17.72
C LYS A 156 -7.91 0.72 -16.44
N VAL A 157 -7.39 -0.02 -15.44
CA VAL A 157 -6.92 0.58 -14.18
C VAL A 157 -5.80 1.57 -14.45
N LYS A 158 -4.76 1.17 -15.18
CA LYS A 158 -3.60 2.01 -15.47
C LYS A 158 -4.00 3.30 -16.22
N LYS A 159 -4.88 3.17 -17.21
CA LYS A 159 -5.45 4.32 -17.92
C LYS A 159 -6.17 5.27 -16.97
N PHE A 160 -7.05 4.73 -16.11
CA PHE A 160 -7.77 5.51 -15.11
C PHE A 160 -6.83 6.23 -14.14
N LEU A 161 -5.81 5.55 -13.61
CA LEU A 161 -4.81 6.15 -12.72
C LEU A 161 -4.07 7.31 -13.40
N GLY A 162 -3.69 7.15 -14.67
CA GLY A 162 -3.06 8.20 -15.46
C GLY A 162 -3.98 9.40 -15.68
N GLU A 163 -5.25 9.17 -16.04
CA GLU A 163 -6.24 10.24 -16.25
C GLU A 163 -6.53 11.02 -14.95
N MET A 164 -6.52 10.34 -13.80
CA MET A 164 -6.79 10.94 -12.49
C MET A 164 -5.54 11.53 -11.82
N GLY A 165 -4.35 11.25 -12.33
CA GLY A 165 -3.09 11.69 -11.73
C GLY A 165 -2.85 11.08 -10.34
N ILE A 166 -3.22 9.81 -10.13
CA ILE A 166 -3.12 9.07 -8.87
C ILE A 166 -2.31 7.80 -9.02
N GLU A 167 -1.81 7.26 -7.92
CA GLU A 167 -1.12 5.96 -7.85
C GLU A 167 -1.97 4.90 -7.15
N ALA A 168 -1.71 3.60 -7.42
CA ALA A 168 -2.38 2.52 -6.72
C ALA A 168 -1.41 1.45 -6.25
N TRP A 169 -1.50 1.06 -4.96
CA TRP A 169 -0.76 -0.05 -4.36
C TRP A 169 -1.68 -1.20 -4.03
N TYR A 170 -1.33 -2.38 -4.49
CA TYR A 170 -2.09 -3.61 -4.31
C TYR A 170 -1.41 -4.58 -3.35
N SER A 171 -2.20 -5.31 -2.55
CA SER A 171 -1.74 -6.54 -1.90
C SER A 171 -2.03 -7.74 -2.79
N CYS A 172 -1.01 -8.55 -3.09
CA CYS A 172 -1.17 -9.81 -3.80
C CYS A 172 -0.87 -10.99 -2.89
N THR A 173 -1.88 -11.83 -2.63
CA THR A 173 -1.68 -13.06 -1.85
C THR A 173 -1.27 -14.20 -2.77
N LEU A 174 -0.08 -14.74 -2.53
CA LEU A 174 0.46 -15.89 -3.24
C LEU A 174 -0.06 -17.18 -2.63
N ALA A 175 -0.44 -18.13 -3.48
CA ALA A 175 -0.95 -19.43 -3.07
C ALA A 175 0.18 -20.38 -2.63
N GLY A 176 -0.13 -21.29 -1.71
CA GLY A 176 0.78 -22.33 -1.23
C GLY A 176 1.82 -21.85 -0.20
N GLU A 177 2.54 -22.81 0.37
CA GLU A 177 3.64 -22.51 1.30
C GLU A 177 4.90 -22.06 0.57
N GLU A 178 5.15 -22.59 -0.61
CA GLU A 178 6.21 -22.17 -1.52
C GLU A 178 5.59 -21.57 -2.78
N PRO A 179 5.56 -20.23 -2.91
CA PRO A 179 5.01 -19.58 -4.09
C PRO A 179 5.78 -19.95 -5.35
N VAL A 180 5.04 -20.25 -6.41
CA VAL A 180 5.65 -20.56 -7.71
C VAL A 180 6.15 -19.26 -8.35
N LEU A 181 7.47 -19.16 -8.50
CA LEU A 181 8.16 -18.04 -9.13
C LEU A 181 8.75 -18.47 -10.47
N ASP A 182 8.91 -17.53 -11.38
CA ASP A 182 9.68 -17.74 -12.60
C ASP A 182 11.20 -17.53 -12.36
N LYS A 183 11.99 -17.67 -13.44
CA LYS A 183 13.45 -17.50 -13.39
C LYS A 183 13.92 -16.10 -12.96
N ASN A 184 13.04 -15.11 -13.00
CA ASN A 184 13.31 -13.73 -12.62
C ASN A 184 12.71 -13.39 -11.23
N ASN A 185 12.34 -14.41 -10.44
CA ASN A 185 11.65 -14.27 -9.15
C ASN A 185 10.27 -13.59 -9.23
N VAL A 186 9.63 -13.58 -10.41
CA VAL A 186 8.28 -13.04 -10.58
C VAL A 186 7.26 -14.12 -10.22
N PRO A 187 6.30 -13.86 -9.31
CA PRO A 187 5.19 -14.78 -9.05
C PRO A 187 4.40 -15.06 -10.33
N ILE A 188 4.17 -16.34 -10.62
CA ILE A 188 3.51 -16.78 -11.87
C ILE A 188 2.15 -16.11 -12.08
N VAL A 189 1.39 -15.88 -11.00
CA VAL A 189 0.08 -15.23 -11.04
C VAL A 189 0.13 -13.79 -11.56
N LEU A 190 1.31 -13.14 -11.48
CA LEU A 190 1.52 -11.75 -11.92
C LEU A 190 2.14 -11.63 -13.31
N ARG A 191 2.58 -12.74 -13.91
CA ARG A 191 3.38 -12.72 -15.15
C ARG A 191 2.70 -11.96 -16.29
N GLU A 192 1.44 -12.19 -16.53
CA GLU A 192 0.71 -11.59 -17.65
C GLU A 192 0.52 -10.09 -17.50
N ILE A 193 0.29 -9.64 -16.27
CA ILE A 193 0.07 -8.21 -15.95
C ILE A 193 1.36 -7.46 -15.61
N LEU A 194 2.49 -8.14 -15.49
CA LEU A 194 3.76 -7.55 -15.08
C LEU A 194 4.20 -6.34 -15.95
N PRO A 195 3.96 -6.30 -17.27
CA PRO A 195 4.26 -5.11 -18.08
C PRO A 195 3.51 -3.85 -17.64
N LEU A 196 2.34 -4.00 -17.01
CA LEU A 196 1.50 -2.89 -16.51
C LEU A 196 1.83 -2.47 -15.08
N VAL A 197 2.58 -3.31 -14.35
CA VAL A 197 3.02 -3.05 -12.98
C VAL A 197 4.35 -2.31 -13.01
N SER A 198 4.44 -1.17 -12.32
CA SER A 198 5.67 -0.38 -12.25
C SER A 198 6.60 -0.85 -11.14
N VAL A 199 6.05 -1.21 -9.97
CA VAL A 199 6.83 -1.69 -8.83
C VAL A 199 6.26 -3.01 -8.32
N LEU A 200 7.12 -4.02 -8.21
CA LEU A 200 6.78 -5.30 -7.57
C LEU A 200 7.75 -5.58 -6.44
N ILE A 201 7.22 -5.68 -5.24
CA ILE A 201 7.96 -6.06 -4.03
C ILE A 201 7.42 -7.38 -3.51
N VAL A 202 8.30 -8.32 -3.23
CA VAL A 202 7.97 -9.59 -2.59
C VAL A 202 8.44 -9.55 -1.14
N LEU A 203 7.55 -9.90 -0.22
CA LEU A 203 7.89 -10.06 1.19
C LEU A 203 8.26 -11.52 1.43
N GLU A 204 9.50 -11.75 1.86
CA GLU A 204 10.07 -13.07 2.12
C GLU A 204 10.26 -13.28 3.62
N PRO A 205 9.47 -14.18 4.27
CA PRO A 205 9.66 -14.49 5.68
C PRO A 205 11.04 -15.09 5.93
N GLN A 206 11.74 -14.53 6.92
CA GLN A 206 12.95 -15.06 7.52
C GLN A 206 12.61 -15.50 8.95
N ARG A 207 13.62 -16.04 9.68
CA ARG A 207 13.41 -16.57 11.03
C ARG A 207 12.83 -15.53 12.01
N ASP A 208 13.38 -14.32 12.00
CA ASP A 208 13.07 -13.27 12.98
C ASP A 208 12.48 -12.00 12.38
N PHE A 209 12.43 -11.89 11.06
CA PHE A 209 11.91 -10.73 10.34
C PHE A 209 11.39 -11.13 8.96
N ILE A 210 10.77 -10.20 8.28
CA ILE A 210 10.30 -10.36 6.90
C ILE A 210 11.10 -9.42 6.02
N HIS A 211 11.70 -9.98 5.00
CA HIS A 211 12.59 -9.27 4.09
C HIS A 211 11.83 -8.65 2.93
N PHE A 212 12.26 -7.48 2.46
CA PHE A 212 11.72 -6.80 1.28
C PHE A 212 12.62 -7.05 0.08
N LYS A 213 12.10 -7.70 -0.93
CA LYS A 213 12.78 -7.93 -2.19
C LYS A 213 12.09 -7.17 -3.30
N VAL A 214 12.74 -6.18 -3.88
CA VAL A 214 12.27 -5.53 -5.10
C VAL A 214 12.54 -6.47 -6.26
N VAL A 215 11.49 -6.87 -6.96
CA VAL A 215 11.58 -7.74 -8.16
C VAL A 215 11.53 -6.89 -9.42
N LYS A 216 10.71 -5.85 -9.41
CA LYS A 216 10.62 -4.88 -10.50
C LYS A 216 10.60 -3.47 -9.93
N ASP A 217 11.36 -2.58 -10.54
CA ASP A 217 11.39 -1.16 -10.26
C ASP A 217 11.27 -0.41 -11.59
N HIS A 218 10.08 0.14 -11.85
CA HIS A 218 9.68 0.80 -13.08
C HIS A 218 9.99 -0.05 -14.32
N ASP A 219 10.92 0.34 -15.16
CA ASP A 219 11.29 -0.41 -16.36
C ASP A 219 12.36 -1.48 -16.11
N ARG A 220 12.87 -1.58 -14.87
CA ARG A 220 13.95 -2.49 -14.50
C ARG A 220 13.41 -3.75 -13.84
N LEU A 221 13.64 -4.87 -14.48
CA LEU A 221 13.46 -6.19 -13.90
C LEU A 221 14.81 -6.68 -13.38
N ASN A 222 15.16 -6.25 -12.17
CA ASN A 222 16.44 -6.58 -11.52
C ASN A 222 16.19 -6.86 -10.03
N PRO A 223 15.93 -8.11 -9.66
CA PRO A 223 15.68 -8.47 -8.27
C PRO A 223 16.84 -8.08 -7.36
N HIS A 224 16.55 -7.28 -6.34
CA HIS A 224 17.52 -6.90 -5.31
C HIS A 224 16.84 -6.75 -3.96
N ASP A 225 17.64 -6.85 -2.92
CA ASP A 225 17.19 -6.75 -1.55
C ASP A 225 17.23 -5.29 -1.08
N LEU A 226 16.22 -4.89 -0.31
CA LEU A 226 16.22 -3.59 0.35
C LEU A 226 16.88 -3.68 1.74
N SER A 227 17.48 -2.57 2.15
CA SER A 227 17.93 -2.39 3.55
C SER A 227 16.76 -2.19 4.52
N LEU A 228 15.63 -2.85 4.25
CA LEU A 228 14.41 -2.78 5.03
C LEU A 228 13.95 -4.17 5.43
N LYS A 229 13.36 -4.24 6.61
CA LYS A 229 12.69 -5.44 7.14
C LYS A 229 11.35 -5.07 7.74
N LEU A 230 10.43 -6.01 7.75
CA LEU A 230 9.23 -5.94 8.57
C LEU A 230 9.49 -6.76 9.83
N ASP A 231 9.39 -6.14 10.98
CA ASP A 231 9.52 -6.81 12.27
C ASP A 231 8.37 -7.82 12.45
N ALA A 232 8.68 -9.07 12.70
CA ALA A 232 7.67 -10.14 12.71
C ALA A 232 6.67 -10.04 13.89
N LYS A 233 7.01 -9.30 14.95
CA LYS A 233 6.15 -9.14 16.14
C LYS A 233 5.24 -7.93 16.03
N SER A 234 5.79 -6.78 15.71
CA SER A 234 5.04 -5.52 15.62
C SER A 234 4.47 -5.26 14.23
N LEU A 235 4.96 -5.95 13.22
CA LEU A 235 4.65 -5.74 11.80
C LEU A 235 4.98 -4.31 11.32
N LEU A 236 5.91 -3.62 11.99
CA LEU A 236 6.41 -2.34 11.54
C LEU A 236 7.61 -2.50 10.61
N ILE A 237 7.66 -1.64 9.59
CA ILE A 237 8.82 -1.50 8.72
C ILE A 237 9.95 -0.87 9.54
N ALA A 238 11.15 -1.39 9.44
CA ALA A 238 12.36 -0.90 10.08
C ALA A 238 13.54 -1.01 9.10
N GLU A 239 14.56 -0.19 9.32
CA GLU A 239 15.85 -0.35 8.66
C GLU A 239 16.63 -1.53 9.26
N ASN A 240 17.50 -2.15 8.45
CA ASN A 240 18.35 -3.26 8.88
C ASN A 240 19.45 -2.78 9.84
#